data_856057a7b4ef18e22f51515a77f38a03
#
_entry.id   856057a7b4ef18e22f51515a77f38a03
#
_cell.length_a   1.000
_cell.length_b   1.000
_cell.length_c   1.000
_cell.angle_alpha   90.00
_cell.angle_beta   90.00
_cell.angle_gamma   90.00
#
_symmetry.space_group_name_H-M   'P 1'
#
loop_
_entity.id
_entity.type
_entity.pdbx_description
1 polymer ?
#
loop_
_entity_poly.entity_id
_entity_poly.type
_entity_poly.pdbx_seq_one_letter_code
_entity_poly.pdbx_strand_id
1 'polypeptide(L)'
;LHLCDRRQRQMCIRDRFSIHDGPGIRTTVFLKGCPLRCKWCANPESQLSQVQILYDKEKCAHCGTCTHVCPNQAISMGDDSYVGIDPSKCAGCLQCVKNCPAKALSYEGEAKDVDEVVKVCLQDIDFYEESGGGVTISGGEGMVQPDFVKALLAKLKEHKIHTAIETTGYIKKEIFRELAPMFDLLLFDVKHYDSDKHYEGTHVHNELIIENLAWAISQGIEVLPRIPVIPDFNDSLDDAKGIAALLNQVGAKKVQLLPFHQFGENKYHLLGKTYSYENVKALHPEDLTDYQRIFLDAGIDCFF
;
A
#
# COMPACT_ATOMS: atom_id res chain seq x y z
N LEU A 1 -26.70 -21.05 11.07
CA LEU A 1 -27.02 -20.21 9.89
C LEU A 1 -26.40 -18.85 10.14
N HIS A 2 -25.09 -18.75 9.94
CA HIS A 2 -24.43 -17.46 9.94
C HIS A 2 -24.70 -16.79 8.60
N LEU A 3 -25.48 -15.75 8.64
CA LEU A 3 -25.41 -14.64 7.68
C LEU A 3 -23.99 -14.07 7.79
N CYS A 4 -23.04 -14.70 7.09
CA CYS A 4 -21.74 -14.11 6.86
C CYS A 4 -22.02 -12.77 6.18
N ASP A 5 -21.82 -11.75 6.94
CA ASP A 5 -21.93 -10.37 6.58
C ASP A 5 -21.11 -10.15 5.29
N ARG A 6 -21.81 -10.12 4.15
CA ARG A 6 -21.23 -9.79 2.84
C ARG A 6 -20.88 -8.30 2.82
N ARG A 7 -20.04 -7.87 3.78
CA ARG A 7 -19.59 -6.49 3.84
C ARG A 7 -18.71 -6.25 2.62
N GLN A 8 -19.27 -5.55 1.69
CA GLN A 8 -18.51 -4.94 0.61
C GLN A 8 -17.43 -4.05 1.20
N ARG A 9 -16.19 -4.28 0.79
CA ARG A 9 -15.04 -3.47 1.24
C ARG A 9 -14.48 -2.70 0.07
N GLN A 10 -14.00 -1.51 0.34
CA GLN A 10 -13.44 -0.67 -0.71
C GLN A 10 -12.03 -1.11 -1.02
N MET A 11 -11.82 -1.53 -2.24
CA MET A 11 -10.56 -2.02 -2.78
C MET A 11 -10.42 -1.67 -4.26
N CYS A 12 -9.21 -1.85 -4.78
CA CYS A 12 -8.95 -1.91 -6.20
C CYS A 12 -8.19 -3.21 -6.48
N ILE A 13 -8.60 -4.00 -7.46
CA ILE A 13 -7.73 -5.03 -8.04
C ILE A 13 -6.92 -4.28 -9.09
N ARG A 14 -5.65 -3.98 -8.76
CA ARG A 14 -4.91 -2.99 -9.56
C ARG A 14 -3.94 -3.63 -10.53
N ASP A 15 -3.13 -4.56 -10.05
CA ASP A 15 -2.03 -5.07 -10.84
C ASP A 15 -2.14 -6.58 -10.97
N ARG A 16 -2.37 -7.03 -12.20
CA ARG A 16 -2.20 -8.41 -12.61
C ARG A 16 -0.79 -8.53 -13.21
N PHE A 17 -0.15 -9.68 -13.04
CA PHE A 17 1.20 -9.96 -13.52
C PHE A 17 2.30 -9.10 -12.85
N SER A 18 2.13 -8.74 -11.58
CA SER A 18 3.20 -8.12 -10.81
C SER A 18 4.35 -9.10 -10.56
N ILE A 19 5.59 -8.60 -10.66
CA ILE A 19 6.83 -9.34 -10.43
C ILE A 19 7.66 -8.77 -9.26
N HIS A 20 7.15 -7.70 -8.60
CA HIS A 20 7.85 -7.02 -7.51
C HIS A 20 7.15 -7.17 -6.15
N ASP A 21 5.98 -7.79 -6.10
CA ASP A 21 5.14 -7.92 -4.91
C ASP A 21 5.27 -9.31 -4.26
N GLY A 22 6.45 -9.92 -4.32
CA GLY A 22 6.78 -11.25 -3.81
C GLY A 22 7.29 -12.19 -4.91
N PRO A 23 7.46 -13.49 -4.62
CA PRO A 23 8.01 -14.45 -5.57
C PRO A 23 7.02 -14.74 -6.71
N GLY A 24 7.57 -14.95 -7.92
CA GLY A 24 6.82 -15.33 -9.11
C GLY A 24 5.90 -14.24 -9.66
N ILE A 25 5.00 -14.62 -10.55
CA ILE A 25 3.96 -13.72 -11.10
C ILE A 25 2.78 -13.67 -10.15
N ARG A 26 2.30 -12.45 -9.82
CA ARG A 26 1.28 -12.27 -8.79
C ARG A 26 0.15 -11.37 -9.25
N THR A 27 -1.02 -11.63 -8.68
CA THR A 27 -2.12 -10.65 -8.70
C THR A 27 -2.12 -9.90 -7.38
N THR A 28 -2.06 -8.56 -7.44
CA THR A 28 -2.02 -7.71 -6.25
C THR A 28 -3.39 -7.11 -5.99
N VAL A 29 -3.93 -7.39 -4.82
CA VAL A 29 -5.22 -6.89 -4.32
C VAL A 29 -4.96 -5.71 -3.40
N PHE A 30 -5.27 -4.49 -3.86
CA PHE A 30 -5.07 -3.27 -3.09
C PHE A 30 -6.28 -2.97 -2.21
N LEU A 31 -6.09 -2.94 -0.90
CA LEU A 31 -7.10 -2.54 0.06
C LEU A 31 -6.94 -1.06 0.42
N LYS A 32 -8.07 -0.37 0.62
CA LYS A 32 -8.08 1.02 1.06
C LYS A 32 -8.09 1.12 2.58
N GLY A 33 -7.45 2.17 3.07
CA GLY A 33 -7.23 2.46 4.47
C GLY A 33 -5.76 2.23 4.86
N CYS A 34 -5.10 3.27 5.37
CA CYS A 34 -3.76 3.17 5.94
C CYS A 34 -3.68 4.08 7.17
N PRO A 35 -3.13 3.63 8.28
CA PRO A 35 -2.92 4.49 9.45
C PRO A 35 -1.73 5.44 9.28
N LEU A 36 -0.80 5.14 8.36
CA LEU A 36 0.37 5.97 8.07
C LEU A 36 0.05 7.10 7.09
N ARG A 37 0.89 8.14 7.12
CA ARG A 37 0.86 9.30 6.22
C ARG A 37 2.27 9.57 5.68
N CYS A 38 2.88 8.52 5.09
CA CYS A 38 4.22 8.63 4.54
C CYS A 38 4.30 9.76 3.51
N LYS A 39 5.30 10.63 3.63
CA LYS A 39 5.51 11.78 2.74
C LYS A 39 5.79 11.36 1.30
N TRP A 40 6.34 10.16 1.11
CA TRP A 40 6.70 9.55 -0.20
C TRP A 40 5.71 8.49 -0.68
N CYS A 41 4.50 8.44 -0.13
CA CYS A 41 3.54 7.37 -0.41
C CYS A 41 3.28 7.21 -1.91
N ALA A 42 3.53 6.03 -2.47
CA ALA A 42 3.26 5.73 -3.88
C ALA A 42 1.76 5.54 -4.17
N ASN A 43 0.96 5.27 -3.13
CA ASN A 43 -0.48 5.00 -3.24
C ASN A 43 -1.33 5.91 -2.34
N PRO A 44 -1.26 7.26 -2.50
CA PRO A 44 -1.98 8.21 -1.63
C PRO A 44 -3.49 8.05 -1.67
N GLU A 45 -4.04 7.47 -2.74
CA GLU A 45 -5.45 7.12 -2.89
C GLU A 45 -5.88 5.96 -1.99
N SER A 46 -4.96 5.17 -1.48
CA SER A 46 -5.25 4.08 -0.55
C SER A 46 -5.26 4.51 0.93
N GLN A 47 -4.81 5.74 1.24
CA GLN A 47 -4.73 6.23 2.61
C GLN A 47 -6.09 6.34 3.30
N LEU A 48 -7.13 6.78 2.58
CA LEU A 48 -8.51 6.85 3.09
C LEU A 48 -9.26 5.57 2.75
N SER A 49 -10.13 5.12 3.64
CA SER A 49 -10.93 3.90 3.45
C SER A 49 -12.10 4.07 2.49
N GLN A 50 -12.58 5.30 2.27
CA GLN A 50 -13.70 5.59 1.36
C GLN A 50 -13.25 5.74 -0.10
N VAL A 51 -14.22 5.66 -1.02
CA VAL A 51 -14.01 6.03 -2.43
C VAL A 51 -13.47 7.45 -2.52
N GLN A 52 -12.47 7.65 -3.36
CA GLN A 52 -11.92 8.99 -3.62
C GLN A 52 -12.13 9.36 -5.07
N ILE A 53 -12.56 10.60 -5.29
CA ILE A 53 -12.69 11.16 -6.63
C ILE A 53 -11.34 11.71 -7.04
N LEU A 54 -10.90 11.38 -8.24
CA LEU A 54 -9.72 11.88 -8.91
C LEU A 54 -10.13 12.94 -9.93
N TYR A 55 -9.40 14.02 -10.02
CA TYR A 55 -9.68 15.13 -10.92
C TYR A 55 -8.47 15.45 -11.81
N ASP A 56 -8.66 15.26 -13.09
CA ASP A 56 -7.71 15.61 -14.14
C ASP A 56 -8.02 17.02 -14.66
N LYS A 57 -7.20 17.98 -14.24
CA LYS A 57 -7.37 19.40 -14.60
C LYS A 57 -7.25 19.65 -16.10
N GLU A 58 -6.38 18.88 -16.78
CA GLU A 58 -6.10 19.04 -18.19
C GLU A 58 -7.30 18.66 -19.08
N LYS A 59 -8.11 17.71 -18.62
CA LYS A 59 -9.33 17.29 -19.32
C LYS A 59 -10.55 18.14 -18.99
N CYS A 60 -10.46 19.04 -18.01
CA CYS A 60 -11.64 19.76 -17.54
C CYS A 60 -12.15 20.81 -18.56
N ALA A 61 -13.40 20.71 -18.93
CA ALA A 61 -14.06 21.69 -19.82
C ALA A 61 -14.69 22.87 -19.05
N HIS A 62 -14.46 23.01 -17.75
CA HIS A 62 -14.96 24.09 -16.87
C HIS A 62 -16.49 24.29 -16.91
N CYS A 63 -17.25 23.28 -17.24
CA CYS A 63 -18.70 23.38 -17.47
C CYS A 63 -19.55 23.45 -16.18
N GLY A 64 -18.96 23.20 -15.00
CA GLY A 64 -19.64 23.24 -13.71
C GLY A 64 -20.67 22.11 -13.45
N THR A 65 -20.88 21.18 -14.37
CA THR A 65 -21.90 20.12 -14.20
C THR A 65 -21.71 19.33 -12.90
N CYS A 66 -20.45 19.03 -12.51
CA CYS A 66 -20.13 18.26 -11.33
C CYS A 66 -20.57 18.92 -10.02
N THR A 67 -20.58 20.24 -9.94
CA THR A 67 -21.06 20.98 -8.74
C THR A 67 -22.56 20.88 -8.58
N HIS A 68 -23.31 20.92 -9.70
CA HIS A 68 -24.78 20.86 -9.69
C HIS A 68 -25.31 19.45 -9.38
N VAL A 69 -24.60 18.38 -9.81
CA VAL A 69 -25.06 17.01 -9.61
C VAL A 69 -24.60 16.41 -8.27
N CYS A 70 -23.78 17.13 -7.49
CA CYS A 70 -23.29 16.62 -6.22
C CYS A 70 -24.32 16.78 -5.11
N PRO A 71 -24.95 15.68 -4.60
CA PRO A 71 -26.01 15.78 -3.60
C PRO A 71 -25.51 16.32 -2.24
N ASN A 72 -24.22 16.11 -1.94
CA ASN A 72 -23.62 16.52 -0.69
C ASN A 72 -22.86 17.86 -0.78
N GLN A 73 -22.94 18.54 -1.93
CA GLN A 73 -22.19 19.80 -2.16
C GLN A 73 -20.68 19.66 -1.82
N ALA A 74 -20.13 18.49 -2.12
CA ALA A 74 -18.71 18.20 -1.87
C ALA A 74 -17.80 18.77 -2.97
N ILE A 75 -18.35 19.36 -4.02
CA ILE A 75 -17.62 19.90 -5.16
C ILE A 75 -17.94 21.39 -5.30
N SER A 76 -16.90 22.20 -5.38
CA SER A 76 -16.98 23.64 -5.62
C SER A 76 -16.12 24.04 -6.81
N MET A 77 -16.45 25.16 -7.46
CA MET A 77 -15.57 25.81 -8.42
C MET A 77 -14.74 26.85 -7.68
N GLY A 78 -13.42 26.79 -7.88
CA GLY A 78 -12.51 27.83 -7.41
C GLY A 78 -12.52 29.08 -8.30
N ASP A 79 -11.87 30.15 -7.86
CA ASP A 79 -11.75 31.41 -8.61
C ASP A 79 -10.98 31.21 -9.95
N ASP A 80 -10.14 30.20 -10.01
CA ASP A 80 -9.40 29.75 -11.20
C ASP A 80 -10.25 28.89 -12.16
N SER A 81 -11.53 28.74 -11.88
CA SER A 81 -12.47 27.88 -12.60
C SER A 81 -12.14 26.36 -12.54
N TYR A 82 -11.22 25.94 -11.68
CA TYR A 82 -10.99 24.51 -11.41
C TYR A 82 -11.84 23.99 -10.26
N VAL A 83 -11.98 22.69 -10.24
CA VAL A 83 -12.83 21.98 -9.28
C VAL A 83 -12.04 21.68 -8.00
N GLY A 84 -12.59 22.10 -6.87
CA GLY A 84 -12.17 21.64 -5.54
C GLY A 84 -13.10 20.54 -5.04
N ILE A 85 -12.54 19.48 -4.47
CA ILE A 85 -13.31 18.35 -3.92
C ILE A 85 -13.02 18.26 -2.43
N ASP A 86 -14.09 18.40 -1.61
CA ASP A 86 -14.00 18.21 -0.16
C ASP A 86 -14.25 16.72 0.18
N PRO A 87 -13.20 15.97 0.56
CA PRO A 87 -13.34 14.54 0.85
C PRO A 87 -14.18 14.28 2.10
N SER A 88 -14.33 15.25 3.01
CA SER A 88 -15.13 15.11 4.23
C SER A 88 -16.63 15.10 3.95
N LYS A 89 -17.05 15.75 2.87
CA LYS A 89 -18.45 15.80 2.41
C LYS A 89 -18.77 14.74 1.36
N CYS A 90 -17.75 14.19 0.70
CA CYS A 90 -17.94 13.26 -0.40
C CYS A 90 -18.46 11.89 0.08
N ALA A 91 -19.66 11.52 -0.35
CA ALA A 91 -20.24 10.19 -0.05
C ALA A 91 -19.81 9.09 -1.04
N GLY A 92 -18.95 9.38 -2.02
CA GLY A 92 -18.54 8.40 -3.04
C GLY A 92 -19.66 7.94 -3.99
N CYS A 93 -20.70 8.73 -4.18
CA CYS A 93 -21.87 8.34 -4.97
C CYS A 93 -21.63 8.33 -6.50
N LEU A 94 -20.49 8.81 -6.96
CA LEU A 94 -20.02 8.84 -8.34
C LEU A 94 -20.91 9.65 -9.33
N GLN A 95 -21.85 10.45 -8.86
CA GLN A 95 -22.70 11.24 -9.75
C GLN A 95 -21.89 12.24 -10.58
N CYS A 96 -20.87 12.86 -9.97
CA CYS A 96 -19.95 13.77 -10.66
C CYS A 96 -19.15 13.07 -11.77
N VAL A 97 -18.71 11.84 -11.55
CA VAL A 97 -17.97 11.04 -12.54
C VAL A 97 -18.89 10.66 -13.70
N LYS A 98 -20.08 10.14 -13.40
CA LYS A 98 -21.06 9.69 -14.42
C LYS A 98 -21.54 10.82 -15.32
N ASN A 99 -21.65 12.03 -14.78
CA ASN A 99 -22.18 13.20 -15.49
C ASN A 99 -21.09 14.14 -16.03
N CYS A 100 -19.80 13.80 -15.90
CA CYS A 100 -18.72 14.62 -16.46
C CYS A 100 -18.59 14.41 -17.98
N PRO A 101 -18.96 15.39 -18.83
CA PRO A 101 -18.93 15.23 -20.29
C PRO A 101 -17.49 15.09 -20.82
N ALA A 102 -16.53 15.75 -20.15
CA ALA A 102 -15.12 15.72 -20.52
C ALA A 102 -14.35 14.54 -19.92
N LYS A 103 -15.01 13.68 -19.09
CA LYS A 103 -14.36 12.59 -18.34
C LYS A 103 -13.13 13.02 -17.53
N ALA A 104 -13.16 14.28 -17.06
CA ALA A 104 -12.12 14.84 -16.21
C ALA A 104 -12.16 14.32 -14.78
N LEU A 105 -13.23 13.64 -14.38
CA LEU A 105 -13.39 13.02 -13.07
C LEU A 105 -13.40 11.50 -13.21
N SER A 106 -12.59 10.86 -12.38
CA SER A 106 -12.54 9.42 -12.18
C SER A 106 -12.59 9.10 -10.70
N TYR A 107 -12.43 7.85 -10.30
CA TYR A 107 -12.47 7.47 -8.89
C TYR A 107 -11.55 6.31 -8.60
N GLU A 108 -11.16 6.19 -7.34
CA GLU A 108 -10.42 5.06 -6.78
C GLU A 108 -11.14 4.48 -5.58
N GLY A 109 -11.24 3.16 -5.59
CA GLY A 109 -11.95 2.37 -4.59
C GLY A 109 -13.30 1.89 -5.09
N GLU A 110 -13.47 0.59 -5.13
CA GLU A 110 -14.69 -0.09 -5.49
C GLU A 110 -15.09 -1.04 -4.36
N ALA A 111 -16.39 -1.08 -4.04
CA ALA A 111 -16.88 -2.05 -3.08
C ALA A 111 -17.02 -3.41 -3.77
N LYS A 112 -16.27 -4.42 -3.30
CA LYS A 112 -16.32 -5.80 -3.79
C LYS A 112 -16.51 -6.77 -2.65
N ASP A 113 -17.18 -7.86 -2.91
CA ASP A 113 -17.21 -8.99 -1.98
C ASP A 113 -16.04 -9.95 -2.24
N VAL A 114 -15.85 -10.89 -1.33
CA VAL A 114 -14.73 -11.85 -1.40
C VAL A 114 -14.81 -12.72 -2.65
N ASP A 115 -16.02 -13.13 -3.06
CA ASP A 115 -16.21 -14.01 -4.21
C ASP A 115 -15.84 -13.31 -5.53
N GLU A 116 -16.18 -12.04 -5.65
CA GLU A 116 -15.77 -11.22 -6.80
C GLU A 116 -14.25 -11.13 -6.91
N VAL A 117 -13.55 -10.93 -5.78
CA VAL A 117 -12.09 -10.84 -5.75
C VAL A 117 -11.45 -12.17 -6.09
N VAL A 118 -11.89 -13.26 -5.45
CA VAL A 118 -11.38 -14.61 -5.72
C VAL A 118 -11.57 -14.97 -7.19
N LYS A 119 -12.74 -14.66 -7.78
CA LYS A 119 -13.00 -14.91 -9.20
C LYS A 119 -11.99 -14.23 -10.12
N VAL A 120 -11.52 -13.02 -9.78
CA VAL A 120 -10.47 -12.35 -10.56
C VAL A 120 -9.12 -13.02 -10.34
N CYS A 121 -8.75 -13.31 -9.08
CA CYS A 121 -7.50 -13.99 -8.78
C CYS A 121 -7.35 -15.34 -9.49
N LEU A 122 -8.45 -16.10 -9.57
CA LEU A 122 -8.44 -17.42 -10.24
C LEU A 122 -8.23 -17.36 -11.76
N GLN A 123 -8.35 -16.19 -12.38
CA GLN A 123 -8.05 -16.04 -13.81
C GLN A 123 -6.56 -16.20 -14.14
N ASP A 124 -5.69 -16.05 -13.13
CA ASP A 124 -4.24 -16.08 -13.29
C ASP A 124 -3.59 -17.33 -12.66
N ILE A 125 -4.40 -18.34 -12.31
CA ILE A 125 -3.92 -19.53 -11.57
C ILE A 125 -2.81 -20.27 -12.29
N ASP A 126 -2.88 -20.43 -13.61
CA ASP A 126 -1.87 -21.10 -14.42
C ASP A 126 -0.51 -20.38 -14.31
N PHE A 127 -0.52 -19.04 -14.29
CA PHE A 127 0.71 -18.24 -14.11
C PHE A 127 1.29 -18.38 -12.70
N TYR A 128 0.45 -18.54 -11.68
CA TYR A 128 0.92 -18.78 -10.31
C TYR A 128 1.62 -20.14 -10.22
N GLU A 129 1.02 -21.18 -10.80
CA GLU A 129 1.57 -22.55 -10.77
C GLU A 129 2.91 -22.63 -11.53
N GLU A 130 3.01 -21.99 -12.69
CA GLU A 130 4.23 -22.00 -13.52
C GLU A 130 5.38 -21.19 -12.90
N SER A 131 5.08 -20.08 -12.24
CA SER A 131 6.11 -19.15 -11.73
C SER A 131 6.43 -19.31 -10.24
N GLY A 132 5.65 -20.12 -9.50
CA GLY A 132 5.69 -20.12 -8.03
C GLY A 132 5.13 -18.83 -7.41
N GLY A 133 4.25 -18.16 -8.13
CA GLY A 133 3.60 -16.91 -7.74
C GLY A 133 2.35 -17.09 -6.90
N GLY A 134 1.44 -16.13 -6.96
CA GLY A 134 0.19 -16.18 -6.19
C GLY A 134 -0.52 -14.85 -6.06
N VAL A 135 -1.15 -14.63 -4.91
CA VAL A 135 -1.86 -13.39 -4.61
C VAL A 135 -1.14 -12.61 -3.51
N THR A 136 -0.96 -11.30 -3.73
CA THR A 136 -0.44 -10.38 -2.71
C THR A 136 -1.54 -9.41 -2.30
N ILE A 137 -1.75 -9.25 -1.00
CA ILE A 137 -2.60 -8.20 -0.44
C ILE A 137 -1.71 -6.99 -0.15
N SER A 138 -2.09 -5.83 -0.66
CA SER A 138 -1.34 -4.58 -0.56
C SER A 138 -2.28 -3.38 -0.47
N GLY A 139 -1.86 -2.19 -0.91
CA GLY A 139 -2.66 -0.95 -1.03
C GLY A 139 -2.30 0.08 0.01
N GLY A 140 -3.13 0.25 1.04
CA GLY A 140 -2.83 1.03 2.24
C GLY A 140 -2.13 0.16 3.28
N GLU A 141 -2.89 -0.31 4.26
CA GLU A 141 -2.47 -1.38 5.17
C GLU A 141 -3.51 -2.50 5.08
N GLY A 142 -3.10 -3.63 4.52
CA GLY A 142 -4.04 -4.73 4.23
C GLY A 142 -4.77 -5.24 5.46
N MET A 143 -4.13 -5.27 6.62
CA MET A 143 -4.70 -5.80 7.86
C MET A 143 -5.74 -4.88 8.53
N VAL A 144 -6.00 -3.66 8.03
CA VAL A 144 -7.07 -2.79 8.58
C VAL A 144 -8.48 -3.31 8.28
N GLN A 145 -8.61 -4.30 7.41
CA GLN A 145 -9.87 -4.95 7.06
C GLN A 145 -9.85 -6.45 7.43
N PRO A 146 -9.68 -6.80 8.72
CA PRO A 146 -9.31 -8.16 9.15
C PRO A 146 -10.33 -9.24 8.72
N ASP A 147 -11.63 -8.99 8.87
CA ASP A 147 -12.66 -9.98 8.53
C ASP A 147 -12.68 -10.30 7.03
N PHE A 148 -12.49 -9.27 6.19
CA PHE A 148 -12.40 -9.44 4.74
C PHE A 148 -11.16 -10.25 4.37
N VAL A 149 -10.00 -9.89 4.94
CA VAL A 149 -8.72 -10.56 4.69
C VAL A 149 -8.80 -12.02 5.09
N LYS A 150 -9.34 -12.35 6.28
CA LYS A 150 -9.56 -13.74 6.71
C LYS A 150 -10.40 -14.55 5.72
N ALA A 151 -11.53 -13.98 5.29
CA ALA A 151 -12.42 -14.66 4.36
C ALA A 151 -11.77 -14.85 2.98
N LEU A 152 -11.01 -13.85 2.51
CA LEU A 152 -10.25 -13.93 1.25
C LEU A 152 -9.18 -15.02 1.32
N LEU A 153 -8.35 -15.02 2.37
CA LEU A 153 -7.29 -16.00 2.56
C LEU A 153 -7.84 -17.43 2.67
N ALA A 154 -8.95 -17.62 3.38
CA ALA A 154 -9.58 -18.94 3.49
C ALA A 154 -9.94 -19.49 2.10
N LYS A 155 -10.55 -18.68 1.25
CA LYS A 155 -10.91 -19.09 -0.12
C LYS A 155 -9.71 -19.29 -1.03
N LEU A 156 -8.69 -18.44 -0.96
CA LEU A 156 -7.45 -18.60 -1.75
C LEU A 156 -6.73 -19.90 -1.36
N LYS A 157 -6.73 -20.27 -0.07
CA LYS A 157 -6.17 -21.55 0.42
C LYS A 157 -6.91 -22.78 -0.10
N GLU A 158 -8.24 -22.73 -0.27
CA GLU A 158 -9.01 -23.81 -0.89
C GLU A 158 -8.47 -24.13 -2.30
N HIS A 159 -7.97 -23.13 -3.01
CA HIS A 159 -7.36 -23.26 -4.32
C HIS A 159 -5.83 -23.45 -4.29
N LYS A 160 -5.23 -23.63 -3.11
CA LYS A 160 -3.78 -23.79 -2.91
C LYS A 160 -2.93 -22.65 -3.45
N ILE A 161 -3.48 -21.46 -3.51
CA ILE A 161 -2.78 -20.26 -3.99
C ILE A 161 -1.87 -19.74 -2.88
N HIS A 162 -0.59 -19.52 -3.21
CA HIS A 162 0.37 -18.88 -2.31
C HIS A 162 -0.04 -17.43 -2.04
N THR A 163 -0.04 -17.02 -0.77
CA THR A 163 -0.51 -15.72 -0.32
C THR A 163 0.59 -14.92 0.34
N ALA A 164 0.75 -13.67 -0.09
CA ALA A 164 1.64 -12.71 0.55
C ALA A 164 0.87 -11.45 0.97
N ILE A 165 1.46 -10.68 1.88
CA ILE A 165 0.96 -9.37 2.25
C ILE A 165 2.10 -8.36 2.31
N GLU A 166 1.88 -7.16 1.76
CA GLU A 166 2.66 -5.98 2.04
C GLU A 166 2.06 -5.27 3.25
N THR A 167 2.83 -5.16 4.31
CA THR A 167 2.37 -4.56 5.56
C THR A 167 3.37 -3.59 6.14
N THR A 168 2.85 -2.52 6.72
CA THR A 168 3.63 -1.60 7.53
C THR A 168 3.86 -2.14 8.95
N GLY A 169 3.11 -3.17 9.34
CA GLY A 169 3.12 -3.70 10.71
C GLY A 169 2.46 -2.79 11.76
N TYR A 170 1.95 -1.61 11.39
CA TYR A 170 1.27 -0.71 12.33
C TYR A 170 -0.19 -1.11 12.52
N ILE A 171 -0.39 -2.25 13.12
CA ILE A 171 -1.69 -2.88 13.40
C ILE A 171 -1.71 -3.34 14.85
N LYS A 172 -2.88 -3.28 15.49
CA LYS A 172 -3.06 -3.81 16.85
C LYS A 172 -2.53 -5.24 16.95
N LYS A 173 -1.78 -5.55 18.01
CA LYS A 173 -1.12 -6.83 18.23
C LYS A 173 -2.07 -8.03 18.07
N GLU A 174 -3.28 -7.90 18.58
CA GLU A 174 -4.28 -8.97 18.53
C GLU A 174 -4.67 -9.31 17.09
N ILE A 175 -4.89 -8.28 16.26
CA ILE A 175 -5.23 -8.44 14.83
C ILE A 175 -4.01 -8.98 14.06
N PHE A 176 -2.82 -8.42 14.32
CA PHE A 176 -1.60 -8.87 13.66
C PHE A 176 -1.29 -10.34 13.95
N ARG A 177 -1.35 -10.73 15.23
CA ARG A 177 -1.08 -12.10 15.66
C ARG A 177 -2.10 -13.12 15.16
N GLU A 178 -3.32 -12.69 14.88
CA GLU A 178 -4.35 -13.53 14.29
C GLU A 178 -4.16 -13.70 12.78
N LEU A 179 -3.81 -12.61 12.05
CA LEU A 179 -3.73 -12.62 10.58
C LEU A 179 -2.36 -13.08 10.04
N ALA A 180 -1.26 -12.67 10.67
CA ALA A 180 0.08 -12.92 10.15
C ALA A 180 0.37 -14.41 9.88
N PRO A 181 -0.04 -15.37 10.75
CA PRO A 181 0.17 -16.80 10.49
C PRO A 181 -0.68 -17.38 9.36
N MET A 182 -1.64 -16.63 8.85
CA MET A 182 -2.50 -17.06 7.74
C MET A 182 -1.86 -16.85 6.37
N PHE A 183 -0.82 -16.03 6.29
CA PHE A 183 -0.06 -15.76 5.07
C PHE A 183 1.12 -16.71 4.94
N ASP A 184 1.51 -16.98 3.69
CA ASP A 184 2.72 -17.75 3.40
C ASP A 184 3.98 -16.85 3.42
N LEU A 185 3.82 -15.52 3.20
CA LEU A 185 4.91 -14.56 3.22
C LEU A 185 4.44 -13.18 3.69
N LEU A 186 5.18 -12.58 4.60
CA LEU A 186 5.03 -11.16 4.97
C LEU A 186 6.13 -10.34 4.31
N LEU A 187 5.77 -9.43 3.41
CA LEU A 187 6.62 -8.36 2.89
C LEU A 187 6.47 -7.18 3.87
N PHE A 188 7.42 -7.04 4.78
CA PHE A 188 7.26 -6.19 5.96
C PHE A 188 8.10 -4.93 5.84
N ASP A 189 7.46 -3.77 5.74
CA ASP A 189 8.13 -2.50 5.58
C ASP A 189 8.81 -1.99 6.86
N VAL A 190 10.11 -1.84 6.84
CA VAL A 190 10.92 -1.20 7.88
C VAL A 190 11.40 0.15 7.35
N LYS A 191 10.80 1.24 7.82
CA LYS A 191 11.03 2.56 7.21
C LYS A 191 12.13 3.35 7.93
N HIS A 192 12.27 3.20 9.24
CA HIS A 192 13.34 3.81 10.04
C HIS A 192 13.52 3.07 11.37
N TYR A 193 14.75 3.02 11.90
CA TYR A 193 15.05 2.45 13.22
C TYR A 193 14.75 3.41 14.37
N ASP A 194 14.96 4.72 14.15
CA ASP A 194 14.67 5.79 15.09
C ASP A 194 13.18 6.14 15.06
N SER A 195 12.53 6.15 16.24
CA SER A 195 11.10 6.34 16.36
C SER A 195 10.64 7.77 16.03
N ASP A 196 11.41 8.78 16.41
CA ASP A 196 11.07 10.17 16.16
C ASP A 196 11.21 10.50 14.67
N LYS A 197 12.30 10.06 14.04
CA LYS A 197 12.46 10.17 12.59
C LYS A 197 11.37 9.41 11.84
N HIS A 198 11.02 8.21 12.31
CA HIS A 198 9.91 7.46 11.73
C HIS A 198 8.61 8.27 11.78
N TYR A 199 8.32 8.92 12.93
CA TYR A 199 7.15 9.79 13.07
C TYR A 199 7.19 10.99 12.13
N GLU A 200 8.33 11.64 11.98
CA GLU A 200 8.50 12.76 11.05
C GLU A 200 8.17 12.38 9.60
N GLY A 201 8.53 11.18 9.17
CA GLY A 201 8.31 10.68 7.82
C GLY A 201 6.92 10.10 7.57
N THR A 202 6.31 9.47 8.60
CA THR A 202 5.11 8.62 8.44
C THR A 202 3.92 9.01 9.30
N HIS A 203 4.11 9.93 10.27
CA HIS A 203 3.15 10.38 11.28
C HIS A 203 2.73 9.30 12.30
N VAL A 204 3.52 8.23 12.44
CA VAL A 204 3.37 7.25 13.52
C VAL A 204 4.74 6.86 14.06
N HIS A 205 4.82 6.52 15.35
CA HIS A 205 6.02 5.94 15.96
C HIS A 205 6.15 4.46 15.60
N ASN A 206 7.37 3.89 15.66
CA ASN A 206 7.67 2.55 15.15
C ASN A 206 7.65 1.43 16.19
N GLU A 207 7.44 1.70 17.48
CA GLU A 207 7.55 0.69 18.54
C GLU A 207 6.61 -0.51 18.28
N LEU A 208 5.36 -0.24 17.92
CA LEU A 208 4.38 -1.28 17.60
C LEU A 208 4.79 -2.08 16.35
N ILE A 209 5.37 -1.41 15.36
CA ILE A 209 5.86 -2.03 14.12
C ILE A 209 6.98 -3.01 14.45
N ILE A 210 7.98 -2.56 15.22
CA ILE A 210 9.14 -3.37 15.62
C ILE A 210 8.70 -4.56 16.47
N GLU A 211 7.76 -4.35 17.40
CA GLU A 211 7.24 -5.43 18.23
C GLU A 211 6.50 -6.49 17.40
N ASN A 212 5.68 -6.09 16.44
CA ASN A 212 5.00 -7.01 15.55
C ASN A 212 5.98 -7.77 14.64
N LEU A 213 7.01 -7.09 14.12
CA LEU A 213 8.08 -7.72 13.34
C LEU A 213 8.85 -8.77 14.16
N ALA A 214 9.32 -8.39 15.35
CA ALA A 214 10.04 -9.28 16.24
C ALA A 214 9.19 -10.51 16.62
N TRP A 215 7.91 -10.30 16.92
CA TRP A 215 7.00 -11.39 17.21
C TRP A 215 6.84 -12.33 16.00
N ALA A 216 6.60 -11.82 14.79
CA ALA A 216 6.43 -12.64 13.60
C ALA A 216 7.68 -13.53 13.34
N ILE A 217 8.88 -12.95 13.43
CA ILE A 217 10.13 -13.69 13.28
C ILE A 217 10.28 -14.75 14.38
N SER A 218 9.96 -14.42 15.65
CA SER A 218 10.04 -15.36 16.76
C SER A 218 9.08 -16.56 16.64
N GLN A 219 7.98 -16.41 15.92
CA GLN A 219 7.03 -17.49 15.63
C GLN A 219 7.43 -18.33 14.42
N GLY A 220 8.54 -18.00 13.74
CA GLY A 220 8.98 -18.71 12.53
C GLY A 220 8.11 -18.44 11.30
N ILE A 221 7.36 -17.33 11.30
CA ILE A 221 6.61 -16.89 10.12
C ILE A 221 7.63 -16.42 9.08
N GLU A 222 7.39 -16.75 7.80
CA GLU A 222 8.25 -16.28 6.71
C GLU A 222 8.06 -14.77 6.53
N VAL A 223 9.09 -14.00 6.89
CA VAL A 223 9.09 -12.53 6.82
C VAL A 223 10.26 -12.07 5.95
N LEU A 224 9.98 -11.23 4.99
CA LEU A 224 10.97 -10.48 4.24
C LEU A 224 10.85 -8.99 4.63
N PRO A 225 11.72 -8.48 5.51
CA PRO A 225 11.82 -7.05 5.76
C PRO A 225 12.17 -6.32 4.45
N ARG A 226 11.49 -5.21 4.19
CA ARG A 226 11.70 -4.35 3.02
C ARG A 226 12.00 -2.94 3.48
N ILE A 227 13.02 -2.32 2.92
CA ILE A 227 13.43 -0.96 3.26
C ILE A 227 13.22 -0.09 2.02
N PRO A 228 12.16 0.72 1.97
CA PRO A 228 12.12 1.81 1.02
C PRO A 228 13.19 2.83 1.39
N VAL A 229 14.22 2.94 0.55
CA VAL A 229 15.32 3.89 0.76
C VAL A 229 14.94 5.23 0.16
N ILE A 230 14.71 6.20 1.02
CA ILE A 230 14.10 7.50 0.68
C ILE A 230 15.15 8.61 0.88
N PRO A 231 15.42 9.44 -0.15
CA PRO A 231 16.33 10.56 -0.04
C PRO A 231 15.99 11.51 1.11
N ASP A 232 17.02 11.96 1.83
CA ASP A 232 16.92 12.87 2.98
C ASP A 232 16.10 12.33 4.18
N PHE A 233 15.77 11.03 4.17
CA PHE A 233 15.03 10.42 5.27
C PHE A 233 15.79 9.26 5.92
N ASN A 234 16.17 8.25 5.16
CA ASN A 234 16.87 7.07 5.67
C ASN A 234 17.96 6.57 4.71
N ASP A 235 18.44 7.41 3.80
CA ASP A 235 19.42 7.06 2.77
C ASP A 235 20.90 7.25 3.22
N SER A 236 21.14 7.74 4.43
CA SER A 236 22.51 7.88 4.94
C SER A 236 23.10 6.52 5.36
N LEU A 237 24.44 6.42 5.31
CA LEU A 237 25.14 5.20 5.79
C LEU A 237 24.96 4.97 7.30
N ASP A 238 24.71 6.01 8.08
CA ASP A 238 24.41 5.88 9.50
C ASP A 238 22.99 5.35 9.73
N ASP A 239 22.02 5.74 8.88
CA ASP A 239 20.69 5.14 8.89
C ASP A 239 20.74 3.66 8.51
N ALA A 240 21.54 3.29 7.50
CA ALA A 240 21.77 1.88 7.14
C ALA A 240 22.30 1.06 8.33
N LYS A 241 23.31 1.58 9.08
CA LYS A 241 23.85 0.93 10.28
C LYS A 241 22.78 0.75 11.36
N GLY A 242 21.99 1.81 11.62
CA GLY A 242 20.90 1.76 12.60
C GLY A 242 19.84 0.73 12.24
N ILE A 243 19.43 0.68 10.98
CA ILE A 243 18.44 -0.30 10.49
C ILE A 243 19.03 -1.72 10.52
N ALA A 244 20.30 -1.93 10.11
CA ALA A 244 20.96 -3.23 10.17
C ALA A 244 21.06 -3.75 11.62
N ALA A 245 21.38 -2.87 12.56
CA ALA A 245 21.39 -3.21 14.00
C ALA A 245 20.01 -3.63 14.50
N LEU A 246 18.96 -2.88 14.13
CA LEU A 246 17.57 -3.22 14.44
C LEU A 246 17.19 -4.59 13.87
N LEU A 247 17.49 -4.86 12.59
CA LEU A 247 17.17 -6.13 11.94
C LEU A 247 17.90 -7.31 12.60
N ASN A 248 19.16 -7.15 12.99
CA ASN A 248 19.88 -8.16 13.75
C ASN A 248 19.28 -8.38 15.15
N GLN A 249 18.85 -7.33 15.84
CA GLN A 249 18.18 -7.42 17.13
C GLN A 249 16.88 -8.24 17.07
N VAL A 250 16.09 -8.08 16.02
CA VAL A 250 14.84 -8.85 15.83
C VAL A 250 15.08 -10.22 15.20
N GLY A 251 16.31 -10.54 14.79
CA GLY A 251 16.71 -11.83 14.24
C GLY A 251 16.45 -12.02 12.73
N ALA A 252 16.23 -10.95 11.99
CA ALA A 252 16.09 -11.00 10.54
C ALA A 252 17.41 -11.44 9.87
N LYS A 253 17.31 -12.31 8.85
CA LYS A 253 18.49 -12.85 8.15
C LYS A 253 18.62 -12.36 6.71
N LYS A 254 17.55 -11.80 6.18
CA LYS A 254 17.50 -11.25 4.82
C LYS A 254 16.72 -9.93 4.81
N VAL A 255 16.97 -9.09 3.84
CA VAL A 255 16.31 -7.80 3.65
C VAL A 255 16.30 -7.44 2.17
N GLN A 256 15.22 -6.84 1.70
CA GLN A 256 15.14 -6.25 0.36
C GLN A 256 15.19 -4.73 0.45
N LEU A 257 16.08 -4.10 -0.33
CA LEU A 257 16.12 -2.65 -0.50
C LEU A 257 15.21 -2.25 -1.67
N LEU A 258 14.41 -1.22 -1.45
CA LEU A 258 13.54 -0.66 -2.47
C LEU A 258 14.01 0.77 -2.77
N PRO A 259 14.77 1.00 -3.86
CA PRO A 259 15.19 2.33 -4.25
C PRO A 259 14.00 3.26 -4.47
N PHE A 260 14.10 4.51 -4.03
CA PHE A 260 13.04 5.50 -4.17
C PHE A 260 12.71 5.77 -5.64
N HIS A 261 11.42 5.90 -5.94
CA HIS A 261 10.89 6.29 -7.24
C HIS A 261 9.66 7.19 -7.12
N GLN A 262 9.39 8.00 -8.14
CA GLN A 262 8.32 9.02 -8.15
C GLN A 262 7.00 8.53 -8.78
N PHE A 263 6.76 7.22 -8.90
CA PHE A 263 5.57 6.69 -9.59
C PHE A 263 4.23 7.13 -9.00
N GLY A 264 4.22 7.61 -7.75
CA GLY A 264 3.01 8.14 -7.11
C GLY A 264 2.66 9.58 -7.47
N GLU A 265 3.56 10.38 -8.04
CA GLU A 265 3.44 11.84 -8.22
C GLU A 265 2.12 12.25 -8.91
N ASN A 266 1.83 11.65 -10.06
CA ASN A 266 0.60 11.96 -10.80
C ASN A 266 -0.68 11.70 -9.98
N LYS A 267 -0.67 10.73 -9.06
CA LYS A 267 -1.82 10.45 -8.20
C LYS A 267 -2.09 11.57 -7.21
N TYR A 268 -1.03 12.23 -6.72
CA TYR A 268 -1.18 13.41 -5.86
C TYR A 268 -1.84 14.56 -6.63
N HIS A 269 -1.41 14.83 -7.86
CA HIS A 269 -2.04 15.85 -8.71
C HIS A 269 -3.52 15.56 -8.93
N LEU A 270 -3.87 14.31 -9.27
CA LEU A 270 -5.26 13.89 -9.47
C LEU A 270 -6.11 13.96 -8.18
N LEU A 271 -5.49 13.84 -7.01
CA LEU A 271 -6.14 14.00 -5.71
C LEU A 271 -6.18 15.46 -5.22
N GLY A 272 -5.60 16.40 -5.99
CA GLY A 272 -5.47 17.81 -5.58
C GLY A 272 -4.55 18.00 -4.37
N LYS A 273 -3.55 17.12 -4.19
CA LYS A 273 -2.58 17.14 -3.10
C LYS A 273 -1.21 17.55 -3.61
N THR A 274 -0.41 18.17 -2.75
CA THR A 274 1.01 18.40 -2.99
C THR A 274 1.81 17.15 -2.68
N TYR A 275 2.75 16.80 -3.56
CA TYR A 275 3.69 15.70 -3.32
C TYR A 275 4.98 16.25 -2.72
N SER A 276 5.34 15.80 -1.52
CA SER A 276 6.53 16.30 -0.79
C SER A 276 7.84 15.94 -1.48
N TYR A 277 7.85 14.95 -2.36
CA TYR A 277 9.01 14.46 -3.10
C TYR A 277 8.95 14.79 -4.60
N GLU A 278 8.13 15.76 -4.98
CA GLU A 278 8.14 16.35 -6.33
C GLU A 278 9.55 16.84 -6.63
N ASN A 279 10.08 16.50 -7.79
CA ASN A 279 11.44 16.83 -8.22
C ASN A 279 12.61 16.17 -7.44
N VAL A 280 12.36 15.28 -6.49
CA VAL A 280 13.41 14.48 -5.87
C VAL A 280 13.82 13.36 -6.83
N LYS A 281 15.12 13.29 -7.17
CA LYS A 281 15.63 12.28 -8.11
C LYS A 281 15.40 10.86 -7.59
N ALA A 282 14.93 9.96 -8.47
CA ALA A 282 14.84 8.53 -8.19
C ALA A 282 16.23 7.94 -7.89
N LEU A 283 16.27 6.95 -7.03
CA LEU A 283 17.45 6.15 -6.73
C LEU A 283 17.46 4.89 -7.60
N HIS A 284 18.66 4.41 -7.89
CA HIS A 284 18.89 3.14 -8.58
C HIS A 284 19.74 2.21 -7.69
N PRO A 285 19.74 0.89 -7.94
CA PRO A 285 20.58 -0.04 -7.17
C PRO A 285 22.05 0.37 -7.11
N GLU A 286 22.57 0.95 -8.18
CA GLU A 286 23.96 1.41 -8.31
C GLU A 286 24.27 2.56 -7.32
N ASP A 287 23.30 3.40 -7.02
CA ASP A 287 23.44 4.51 -6.06
C ASP A 287 23.51 3.99 -4.61
N LEU A 288 23.06 2.75 -4.34
CA LEU A 288 22.91 2.17 -3.02
C LEU A 288 23.93 1.06 -2.70
N THR A 289 25.01 0.93 -3.48
CA THR A 289 26.00 -0.13 -3.30
C THR A 289 26.65 -0.10 -1.91
N ASP A 290 27.07 1.07 -1.41
CA ASP A 290 27.68 1.20 -0.08
C ASP A 290 26.64 1.03 1.03
N TYR A 291 25.40 1.45 0.80
CA TYR A 291 24.26 1.24 1.69
C TYR A 291 23.98 -0.27 1.85
N GLN A 292 23.92 -1.03 0.76
CA GLN A 292 23.73 -2.47 0.74
C GLN A 292 24.85 -3.20 1.47
N ARG A 293 26.12 -2.77 1.27
CA ARG A 293 27.29 -3.40 1.88
C ARG A 293 27.22 -3.42 3.40
N ILE A 294 26.63 -2.39 4.04
CA ILE A 294 26.46 -2.33 5.50
C ILE A 294 25.63 -3.52 6.01
N PHE A 295 24.57 -3.91 5.30
CA PHE A 295 23.76 -5.07 5.70
C PHE A 295 24.51 -6.38 5.49
N LEU A 296 25.22 -6.52 4.37
CA LEU A 296 26.05 -7.70 4.07
C LEU A 296 27.15 -7.86 5.12
N ASP A 297 27.85 -6.78 5.49
CA ASP A 297 28.89 -6.78 6.52
C ASP A 297 28.31 -7.08 7.91
N ALA A 298 27.06 -6.74 8.16
CA ALA A 298 26.31 -7.09 9.36
C ALA A 298 25.78 -8.54 9.38
N GLY A 299 26.04 -9.34 8.32
CA GLY A 299 25.64 -10.74 8.20
C GLY A 299 24.17 -10.94 7.78
N ILE A 300 23.56 -9.91 7.18
CA ILE A 300 22.18 -9.95 6.66
C ILE A 300 22.26 -10.06 5.12
N ASP A 301 21.63 -11.08 4.54
CA ASP A 301 21.48 -11.21 3.08
C ASP A 301 20.64 -10.04 2.55
N CYS A 302 21.26 -9.20 1.69
CA CYS A 302 20.68 -7.94 1.24
C CYS A 302 20.68 -7.85 -0.28
N PHE A 303 19.49 -7.62 -0.87
CA PHE A 303 19.27 -7.56 -2.32
C PHE A 303 18.25 -6.45 -2.69
N PHE A 304 18.11 -6.21 -3.99
CA PHE A 304 17.17 -5.23 -4.56
C PHE A 304 15.93 -5.88 -5.15
#